data_c15f0e41574c36e5a1bc85aa245d1ca5
#
_entry.id   c15f0e41574c36e5a1bc85aa245d1ca5
#
_cell.length_a   1.000
_cell.length_b   1.000
_cell.length_c   1.000
_cell.angle_alpha   90.00
_cell.angle_beta   90.00
_cell.angle_gamma   90.00
#
_symmetry.space_group_name_H-M   'P 1'
#
loop_
_entity.id
_entity.type
_entity.pdbx_description
1 polymer ?
#
loop_
_entity_poly.entity_id
_entity_poly.type
_entity_poly.pdbx_seq_one_letter_code
_entity_poly.pdbx_strand_id
1 'polypeptide(L)' 'MMGKLKDVILYLKWGNISKDYFGFSRSWIYQRLNGYDGNGNECEFTENQKETLREALRDIARKLNETADNL' A
#
# COMPACT_ATOMS: atom_id res chain seq x y z
N MET A 1 -1.15 0.74 -11.07
CA MET A 1 -1.73 0.60 -9.71
C MET A 1 -2.29 1.89 -9.15
N MET A 2 -1.66 3.02 -9.44
CA MET A 2 -2.11 4.34 -8.96
C MET A 2 -3.58 4.63 -9.25
N GLY A 3 -4.05 4.32 -10.47
CA GLY A 3 -5.44 4.61 -10.84
C GLY A 3 -6.47 3.94 -9.95
N LYS A 4 -6.17 2.75 -9.44
CA LYS A 4 -7.07 2.01 -8.55
C LYS A 4 -7.03 2.51 -7.12
N LEU A 5 -5.96 3.20 -6.73
CA LEU A 5 -5.73 3.66 -5.38
C LEU A 5 -5.91 5.17 -5.21
N LYS A 6 -6.25 5.88 -6.27
CA LYS A 6 -6.28 7.36 -6.25
C LYS A 6 -7.13 7.95 -5.13
N ASP A 7 -8.22 7.30 -4.77
CA ASP A 7 -9.14 7.79 -3.76
C ASP A 7 -8.59 7.66 -2.33
N VAL A 8 -7.61 6.79 -2.13
CA VAL A 8 -7.04 6.53 -0.80
C VAL A 8 -5.55 6.86 -0.71
N ILE A 9 -4.89 7.15 -1.84
CA ILE A 9 -3.44 7.27 -1.92
C ILE A 9 -2.87 8.30 -0.93
N LEU A 10 -3.56 9.41 -0.72
CA LEU A 10 -3.11 10.49 0.15
C LEU A 10 -3.47 10.30 1.62
N TYR A 11 -4.34 9.33 1.92
CA TYR A 11 -4.80 9.08 3.29
C TYR A 11 -3.99 8.02 4.02
N LEU A 12 -3.11 7.31 3.31
CA LEU A 12 -2.39 6.17 3.88
C LEU A 12 -0.90 6.45 3.96
N LYS A 13 -0.29 5.94 5.03
CA LYS A 13 1.16 5.99 5.22
C LYS A 13 1.78 4.76 4.58
N TRP A 14 2.10 4.87 3.30
CA TRP A 14 2.59 3.76 2.50
C TRP A 14 3.90 3.17 3.01
N GLY A 15 4.77 4.00 3.58
CA GLY A 15 6.01 3.53 4.21
C GLY A 15 5.73 2.55 5.34
N ASN A 16 4.71 2.84 6.16
CA ASN A 16 4.32 1.94 7.25
C ASN A 16 3.70 0.66 6.72
N ILE A 17 2.89 0.77 5.67
CA ILE A 17 2.29 -0.40 5.01
C ILE A 17 3.39 -1.31 4.46
N SER A 18 4.40 -0.74 3.80
CA SER A 18 5.51 -1.51 3.27
C SER A 18 6.24 -2.27 4.37
N LYS A 19 6.53 -1.61 5.48
CA LYS A 19 7.24 -2.22 6.61
C LYS A 19 6.40 -3.28 7.31
N ASP A 20 5.17 -2.93 7.67
CA ASP A 20 4.36 -3.75 8.56
C ASP A 20 3.71 -4.95 7.87
N TYR A 21 3.35 -4.81 6.59
CA TYR A 21 2.64 -5.87 5.87
C TYR A 21 3.51 -6.63 4.88
N PHE A 22 4.56 -6.00 4.37
CA PHE A 22 5.45 -6.61 3.36
C PHE A 22 6.85 -6.90 3.89
N GLY A 23 7.28 -6.23 4.96
CA GLY A 23 8.64 -6.38 5.47
C GLY A 23 9.70 -5.71 4.60
N PHE A 24 9.31 -4.72 3.81
CA PHE A 24 10.20 -4.02 2.89
C PHE A 24 10.35 -2.54 3.26
N SER A 25 11.24 -1.86 2.56
CA SER A 25 11.50 -0.43 2.77
C SER A 25 10.37 0.44 2.22
N ARG A 26 10.36 1.70 2.64
CA ARG A 26 9.44 2.70 2.12
C ARG A 26 9.59 2.87 0.60
N SER A 27 10.83 2.89 0.11
CA SER A 27 11.10 3.05 -1.32
C SER A 27 10.50 1.93 -2.16
N TRP A 28 10.50 0.71 -1.62
CA TRP A 28 9.97 -0.45 -2.33
C TRP A 28 8.51 -0.25 -2.76
N ILE A 29 7.66 0.19 -1.83
CA ILE A 29 6.24 0.31 -2.15
C ILE A 29 5.96 1.50 -3.07
N TYR A 30 6.67 2.61 -2.89
CA TYR A 30 6.50 3.77 -3.76
C TYR A 30 6.92 3.48 -5.20
N GLN A 31 7.97 2.69 -5.39
CA GLN A 31 8.38 2.25 -6.73
C GLN A 31 7.26 1.47 -7.42
N ARG A 32 6.63 0.55 -6.71
CA ARG A 32 5.55 -0.26 -7.26
C ARG A 32 4.27 0.54 -7.47
N LEU A 33 3.98 1.49 -6.62
CA LEU A 33 2.84 2.39 -6.82
C LEU A 33 3.05 3.26 -8.05
N ASN A 34 4.26 3.74 -8.28
CA ASN A 34 4.60 4.58 -9.42
C ASN A 34 4.83 3.79 -10.71
N GLY A 35 5.11 2.50 -10.60
CA GLY A 35 5.32 1.64 -11.75
C GLY A 35 6.76 1.58 -12.24
N TYR A 36 7.70 2.28 -11.61
CA TYR A 36 9.09 2.33 -12.01
C TYR A 36 10.01 2.34 -10.80
N ASP A 37 11.17 1.68 -10.93
CA ASP A 37 12.22 1.73 -9.92
C ASP A 37 13.12 2.96 -10.13
N GLY A 38 14.15 3.10 -9.28
CA GLY A 38 15.09 4.23 -9.35
C GLY A 38 15.93 4.29 -10.62
N ASN A 39 15.97 3.21 -11.40
CA ASN A 39 16.72 3.12 -12.65
C ASN A 39 15.83 3.25 -13.88
N GLY A 40 14.55 3.53 -13.70
CA GLY A 40 13.61 3.67 -14.80
C GLY A 40 13.05 2.37 -15.33
N ASN A 41 13.34 1.24 -14.69
CA ASN A 41 12.79 -0.06 -15.07
C ASN A 41 11.37 -0.22 -14.54
N GLU A 42 10.50 -0.86 -15.32
CA GLU A 42 9.14 -1.13 -14.90
C GLU A 42 9.13 -2.03 -13.65
N CYS A 43 8.23 -1.72 -12.74
CA CYS A 43 8.19 -2.37 -11.44
C CYS A 43 6.75 -2.38 -10.94
N GLU A 44 6.19 -3.58 -10.77
CA GLU A 44 4.80 -3.73 -10.34
C GLU A 44 4.66 -4.74 -9.22
N PHE A 45 3.51 -4.71 -8.54
CA PHE A 45 3.17 -5.74 -7.56
C PHE A 45 2.95 -7.07 -8.28
N THR A 46 3.49 -8.15 -7.72
CA THR A 46 3.14 -9.50 -8.14
C THR A 46 1.71 -9.81 -7.70
N GLU A 47 1.12 -10.90 -8.20
CA GLU A 47 -0.22 -11.30 -7.79
C GLU A 47 -0.30 -11.59 -6.29
N ASN A 48 0.72 -12.23 -5.72
CA ASN A 48 0.78 -12.48 -4.28
C ASN A 48 0.89 -11.17 -3.49
N GLN A 49 1.65 -10.22 -4.00
CA GLN A 49 1.79 -8.92 -3.36
C GLN A 49 0.49 -8.11 -3.44
N LYS A 50 -0.24 -8.21 -4.54
CA LYS A 50 -1.58 -7.59 -4.66
C LYS A 50 -2.53 -8.16 -3.62
N GLU A 51 -2.47 -9.46 -3.39
CA GLU A 51 -3.29 -10.11 -2.36
C GLU A 51 -2.93 -9.59 -0.97
N THR A 52 -1.64 -9.49 -0.67
CA THR A 52 -1.17 -8.91 0.60
C THR A 52 -1.64 -7.47 0.76
N LEU A 53 -1.56 -6.67 -0.30
CA LEU A 53 -2.04 -5.29 -0.29
C LEU A 53 -3.54 -5.22 -0.02
N ARG A 54 -4.31 -6.10 -0.65
CA ARG A 54 -5.77 -6.17 -0.44
C ARG A 54 -6.08 -6.45 1.03
N GLU A 55 -5.40 -7.42 1.62
CA GLU A 55 -5.57 -7.76 3.04
C GLU A 55 -5.14 -6.62 3.96
N ALA A 56 -4.04 -5.95 3.62
CA ALA A 56 -3.56 -4.79 4.39
C ALA A 56 -4.60 -3.68 4.40
N LEU A 57 -5.18 -3.37 3.24
CA LEU A 57 -6.19 -2.32 3.13
C LEU A 57 -7.45 -2.68 3.91
N ARG A 58 -7.88 -3.93 3.89
CA ARG A 58 -9.02 -4.39 4.67
C ARG A 58 -8.76 -4.32 6.17
N ASP A 59 -7.55 -4.68 6.59
CA ASP A 59 -7.15 -4.60 8.00
C ASP A 59 -7.13 -3.14 8.48
N ILE A 60 -6.58 -2.25 7.68
CA ILE A 60 -6.57 -0.81 7.99
C ILE A 60 -8.00 -0.26 8.05
N ALA A 61 -8.86 -0.65 7.11
CA ALA A 61 -10.25 -0.22 7.08
C ALA A 61 -10.98 -0.64 8.35
N ARG A 62 -10.75 -1.88 8.81
CA ARG A 62 -11.33 -2.37 10.06
C ARG A 62 -10.88 -1.52 11.25
N LYS A 63 -9.59 -1.21 11.33
CA LYS A 63 -9.04 -0.38 12.41
C LYS A 63 -9.62 1.03 12.39
N LEU A 64 -9.79 1.60 11.19
CA LEU A 64 -10.39 2.92 11.05
C LEU A 64 -11.85 2.91 11.51
N ASN A 65 -12.61 1.89 11.14
CA ASN A 65 -14.01 1.75 11.55
C ASN A 65 -14.12 1.59 13.07
N GLU A 66 -13.30 0.76 13.68
CA GLU A 66 -13.28 0.58 15.13
C GLU A 66 -12.97 1.89 15.86
N THR A 67 -11.99 2.65 15.34
CA THR A 67 -11.63 3.94 15.92
C THR A 67 -12.79 4.92 15.81
N ALA A 68 -13.43 4.99 14.66
CA ALA A 68 -14.58 5.88 14.44
C ALA A 68 -15.72 5.53 15.37
N ASP A 69 -15.99 4.23 15.59
CA ASP A 69 -17.07 3.76 16.47
C ASP A 69 -16.82 4.14 17.93
N ASN A 70 -15.55 4.33 18.31
CA ASN A 70 -15.18 4.68 19.68
C ASN A 70 -15.03 6.19 19.91
N LEU A 71 -15.21 6.98 18.88
CA LEU A 71 -15.21 8.44 19.01
C LEU A 71 -16.61 8.94 19.35
#